data_1c8267a613ba83e7961676a0ce37a633
#
_entry.id   1c8267a613ba83e7961676a0ce37a633
#
_cell.length_a   1.000
_cell.length_b   1.000
_cell.length_c   1.000
_cell.angle_alpha   90.00
_cell.angle_beta   90.00
_cell.angle_gamma   90.00
#
_symmetry.space_group_name_H-M   'P 1'
#
loop_
_entity.id
_entity.type
_entity.pdbx_description
1 polymer ?
#
loop_
_entity_poly.entity_id
_entity_poly.type
_entity_poly.pdbx_seq_one_letter_code
_entity_poly.pdbx_strand_id
1 'polypeptide(L)'
;MEFIYKAKDLKGAEKIGKIEARSEDLAVQLLQGYGLIVYDLKAVENQGIFDKLFGKKKHIGTKELSLFLRQFSTLLSSKVPLMDSLKTLLAQTNSSALKDMIFNLISGIDAGLSLSQAMSRESNIFSSFYIEMVRSGEISGRLEEVFNYLADYAENEANLNTKAKSAMIYPIFIIVIFLLVGTI
;
A
#
# COMPACT_ATOMS: atom_id res chain seq x y z
N MET A 1 -7.31 -0.80 -19.54
CA MET A 1 -5.93 -0.72 -20.09
C MET A 1 -5.07 -0.03 -19.06
N GLU A 2 -3.83 -0.50 -18.88
CA GLU A 2 -2.86 0.15 -18.00
C GLU A 2 -2.04 1.15 -18.81
N PHE A 3 -1.83 2.35 -18.28
CA PHE A 3 -1.02 3.39 -18.90
C PHE A 3 0.12 3.78 -17.97
N ILE A 4 1.32 3.95 -18.52
CA ILE A 4 2.44 4.57 -17.81
C ILE A 4 2.44 6.05 -18.18
N TYR A 5 2.42 6.91 -17.17
CA TYR A 5 2.44 8.35 -17.38
C TYR A 5 3.71 8.99 -16.83
N LYS A 6 4.14 10.06 -17.50
CA LYS A 6 5.06 11.05 -16.95
C LYS A 6 4.34 12.38 -16.90
N ALA A 7 4.29 12.96 -15.72
CA ALA A 7 3.59 14.21 -15.48
C ALA A 7 4.42 15.14 -14.58
N LYS A 8 4.11 16.43 -14.63
CA LYS A 8 4.64 17.41 -13.68
C LYS A 8 3.52 17.88 -12.77
N ASP A 9 3.82 18.05 -11.50
CA ASP A 9 2.89 18.70 -10.58
C ASP A 9 2.91 20.23 -10.77
N LEU A 10 2.00 20.93 -10.12
CA LEU A 10 1.91 22.40 -10.19
C LEU A 10 3.18 23.11 -9.67
N LYS A 11 4.07 22.40 -8.99
CA LYS A 11 5.37 22.89 -8.49
C LYS A 11 6.52 22.54 -9.42
N GLY A 12 6.25 21.90 -10.57
CA GLY A 12 7.25 21.51 -11.57
C GLY A 12 8.00 20.20 -11.28
N ALA A 13 7.64 19.49 -10.21
CA ALA A 13 8.27 18.21 -9.89
C ALA A 13 7.75 17.11 -10.84
N GLU A 14 8.69 16.31 -11.40
CA GLU A 14 8.34 15.18 -12.27
C GLU A 14 7.77 14.03 -11.46
N LYS A 15 6.67 13.47 -11.96
CA LYS A 15 6.03 12.26 -11.41
C LYS A 15 5.86 11.24 -12.52
N ILE A 16 6.32 10.02 -12.23
CA ILE A 16 6.17 8.85 -13.11
C ILE A 16 5.34 7.84 -12.34
N GLY A 17 4.28 7.32 -12.98
CA GLY A 17 3.40 6.34 -12.37
C GLY A 17 2.63 5.54 -13.40
N LYS A 18 1.72 4.68 -12.91
CA LYS A 18 0.81 3.89 -13.73
C LYS A 18 -0.62 4.26 -13.36
N ILE A 19 -1.51 4.25 -14.34
CA ILE A 19 -2.94 4.50 -14.16
C ILE A 19 -3.73 3.52 -15.01
N GLU A 20 -4.80 2.97 -14.45
CA GLU A 20 -5.76 2.17 -15.20
C GLU A 20 -6.90 3.04 -15.70
N ALA A 21 -7.12 3.07 -17.01
CA ALA A 21 -8.24 3.76 -17.61
C ALA A 21 -8.79 2.97 -18.83
N ARG A 22 -10.02 3.28 -19.23
CA ARG A 22 -10.64 2.65 -20.40
C ARG A 22 -10.14 3.22 -21.71
N SER A 23 -9.64 4.46 -21.69
CA SER A 23 -9.05 5.16 -22.83
C SER A 23 -7.94 6.10 -22.38
N GLU A 24 -7.10 6.51 -23.30
CA GLU A 24 -6.04 7.49 -23.10
C GLU A 24 -6.58 8.84 -22.60
N ASP A 25 -7.68 9.33 -23.21
CA ASP A 25 -8.32 10.58 -22.82
C ASP A 25 -8.82 10.56 -21.37
N LEU A 26 -9.36 9.41 -20.94
CA LEU A 26 -9.84 9.22 -19.56
C LEU A 26 -8.67 9.19 -18.57
N ALA A 27 -7.54 8.59 -18.97
CA ALA A 27 -6.33 8.60 -18.15
C ALA A 27 -5.79 10.01 -17.96
N VAL A 28 -5.77 10.82 -19.03
CA VAL A 28 -5.34 12.23 -18.98
C VAL A 28 -6.26 13.04 -18.08
N GLN A 29 -7.59 12.92 -18.23
CA GLN A 29 -8.57 13.65 -17.41
C GLN A 29 -8.43 13.32 -15.92
N LEU A 30 -8.26 12.03 -15.58
CA LEU A 30 -8.04 11.60 -14.21
C LEU A 30 -6.75 12.21 -13.63
N LEU A 31 -5.65 12.20 -14.37
CA LEU A 31 -4.37 12.76 -13.94
C LEU A 31 -4.44 14.29 -13.80
N GLN A 32 -5.15 14.98 -14.70
CA GLN A 32 -5.40 16.41 -14.59
C GLN A 32 -6.25 16.76 -13.36
N GLY A 33 -7.24 15.92 -13.02
CA GLY A 33 -8.01 16.03 -11.78
C GLY A 33 -7.16 15.98 -10.51
N TYR A 34 -6.01 15.33 -10.58
CA TYR A 34 -5.00 15.31 -9.50
C TYR A 34 -3.96 16.43 -9.58
N GLY A 35 -4.20 17.45 -10.44
CA GLY A 35 -3.28 18.58 -10.59
C GLY A 35 -1.97 18.22 -11.28
N LEU A 36 -1.96 17.15 -12.07
CA LEU A 36 -0.80 16.67 -12.81
C LEU A 36 -0.91 17.09 -14.29
N ILE A 37 0.13 17.70 -14.81
CA ILE A 37 0.27 18.04 -16.24
C ILE A 37 0.99 16.88 -16.91
N VAL A 38 0.24 16.05 -17.64
CA VAL A 38 0.79 14.86 -18.34
C VAL A 38 1.48 15.33 -19.63
N TYR A 39 2.72 14.90 -19.84
CA TYR A 39 3.47 15.18 -21.07
C TYR A 39 3.94 13.91 -21.81
N ASP A 40 3.88 12.74 -21.19
CA ASP A 40 4.12 11.45 -21.85
C ASP A 40 3.14 10.42 -21.25
N LEU A 41 2.36 9.76 -22.10
CA LEU A 41 1.41 8.72 -21.73
C LEU A 41 1.54 7.57 -22.71
N LYS A 42 1.83 6.36 -22.21
CA LYS A 42 2.00 5.16 -23.04
C LYS A 42 1.11 4.05 -22.56
N ALA A 43 0.30 3.49 -23.45
CA ALA A 43 -0.42 2.27 -23.19
C ALA A 43 0.57 1.11 -23.01
N VAL A 44 0.39 0.33 -21.96
CA VAL A 44 1.18 -0.90 -21.74
C VAL A 44 0.54 -2.02 -22.54
N GLU A 45 0.93 -2.19 -23.80
CA GLU A 45 0.64 -3.39 -24.56
C GLU A 45 1.57 -4.53 -24.07
N ASN A 46 0.98 -5.47 -23.29
CA ASN A 46 1.55 -6.79 -22.98
C ASN A 46 3.07 -6.86 -22.82
N GLN A 47 3.63 -6.27 -21.78
CA GLN A 47 5.03 -6.56 -21.40
C GLN A 47 5.08 -7.71 -20.37
N GLY A 48 4.83 -8.91 -20.87
CA GLY A 48 4.68 -10.12 -20.04
C GLY A 48 5.96 -10.90 -19.78
N ILE A 49 7.18 -10.39 -19.89
CA ILE A 49 8.38 -11.18 -19.59
C ILE A 49 9.44 -10.41 -18.80
N PHE A 50 9.66 -9.12 -19.04
CA PHE A 50 10.68 -8.35 -18.34
C PHE A 50 10.31 -7.95 -16.91
N ASP A 51 9.03 -7.69 -16.62
CA ASP A 51 8.56 -7.40 -15.25
C ASP A 51 8.59 -8.64 -14.33
N LYS A 52 8.53 -9.85 -14.89
CA LYS A 52 8.67 -11.10 -14.11
C LYS A 52 10.11 -11.36 -13.65
N LEU A 53 11.11 -10.84 -14.34
CA LEU A 53 12.52 -11.09 -14.05
C LEU A 53 13.17 -10.00 -13.17
N PHE A 54 12.68 -8.75 -13.20
CA PHE A 54 13.29 -7.63 -12.48
C PHE A 54 12.33 -6.77 -11.67
N GLY A 55 11.02 -7.02 -11.74
CA GLY A 55 10.03 -6.38 -10.89
C GLY A 55 10.20 -6.90 -9.46
N LYS A 56 11.04 -6.27 -8.65
CA LYS A 56 10.91 -6.39 -7.19
C LYS A 56 9.46 -6.03 -6.87
N LYS A 57 8.61 -7.03 -6.61
CA LYS A 57 7.31 -6.79 -5.97
C LYS A 57 7.63 -5.93 -4.75
N LYS A 58 7.29 -4.65 -4.81
CA LYS A 58 7.42 -3.74 -3.68
C LYS A 58 6.58 -4.33 -2.56
N HIS A 59 7.23 -4.93 -1.59
CA HIS A 59 6.56 -5.60 -0.47
C HIS A 59 6.43 -4.59 0.66
N ILE A 60 5.21 -4.38 1.12
CA ILE A 60 4.94 -3.61 2.33
C ILE A 60 5.25 -4.53 3.51
N GLY A 61 6.22 -4.14 4.33
CA GLY A 61 6.59 -4.90 5.52
C GLY A 61 5.49 -4.83 6.60
N THR A 62 5.40 -5.86 7.45
CA THR A 62 4.41 -5.92 8.54
C THR A 62 4.45 -4.68 9.44
N LYS A 63 5.66 -4.19 9.76
CA LYS A 63 5.84 -2.95 10.55
C LYS A 63 5.32 -1.70 9.83
N GLU A 64 5.50 -1.63 8.53
CA GLU A 64 5.05 -0.50 7.71
C GLU A 64 3.52 -0.50 7.58
N LEU A 65 2.92 -1.69 7.39
CA LEU A 65 1.48 -1.85 7.38
C LEU A 65 0.86 -1.50 8.74
N SER A 66 1.46 -1.94 9.85
CA SER A 66 0.97 -1.62 11.19
C SER A 66 0.98 -0.12 11.46
N LEU A 67 2.04 0.58 11.03
CA LEU A 67 2.14 2.03 11.17
C LEU A 67 1.07 2.75 10.34
N PHE A 68 0.85 2.32 9.10
CA PHE A 68 -0.24 2.83 8.26
C PHE A 68 -1.60 2.68 8.92
N LEU A 69 -1.92 1.47 9.40
CA LEU A 69 -3.19 1.20 10.08
C LEU A 69 -3.37 2.04 11.34
N ARG A 70 -2.30 2.23 12.13
CA ARG A 70 -2.33 3.08 13.32
C ARG A 70 -2.59 4.55 12.98
N GLN A 71 -1.89 5.08 12.00
CA GLN A 71 -2.10 6.45 11.56
C GLN A 71 -3.50 6.67 10.99
N PHE A 72 -3.97 5.71 10.18
CA PHE A 72 -5.32 5.76 9.60
C PHE A 72 -6.40 5.70 10.67
N SER A 73 -6.27 4.78 11.64
CA SER A 73 -7.13 4.69 12.81
C SER A 73 -7.18 6.01 13.59
N THR A 74 -6.02 6.62 13.85
CA THR A 74 -5.93 7.91 14.57
C THR A 74 -6.67 9.03 13.85
N LEU A 75 -6.55 9.12 12.52
CA LEU A 75 -7.27 10.11 11.73
C LEU A 75 -8.79 9.90 11.78
N LEU A 76 -9.23 8.65 11.64
CA LEU A 76 -10.65 8.32 11.75
C LEU A 76 -11.22 8.60 13.16
N SER A 77 -10.46 8.31 14.21
CA SER A 77 -10.83 8.63 15.60
C SER A 77 -10.90 10.13 15.84
N SER A 78 -10.11 10.90 15.11
CA SER A 78 -10.17 12.37 15.10
C SER A 78 -11.30 12.93 14.23
N LYS A 79 -12.20 12.06 13.72
CA LYS A 79 -13.34 12.41 12.84
C LYS A 79 -12.93 13.03 11.51
N VAL A 80 -11.70 12.79 11.07
CA VAL A 80 -11.27 13.17 9.71
C VAL A 80 -11.98 12.28 8.70
N PRO A 81 -12.59 12.83 7.64
CA PRO A 81 -13.24 12.04 6.60
C PRO A 81 -12.29 10.99 6.00
N LEU A 82 -12.82 9.83 5.64
CA LEU A 82 -12.07 8.68 5.13
C LEU A 82 -11.14 9.05 3.97
N MET A 83 -11.66 9.77 2.97
CA MET A 83 -10.89 10.19 1.80
C MET A 83 -9.77 11.16 2.15
N ASP A 84 -10.04 12.11 3.04
CA ASP A 84 -9.04 13.09 3.49
C ASP A 84 -7.95 12.42 4.33
N SER A 85 -8.32 11.42 5.12
CA SER A 85 -7.37 10.58 5.86
C SER A 85 -6.43 9.84 4.92
N LEU A 86 -6.94 9.18 3.88
CA LEU A 86 -6.12 8.49 2.88
C LEU A 86 -5.22 9.46 2.10
N LYS A 87 -5.74 10.62 1.67
CA LYS A 87 -4.95 11.66 0.99
C LYS A 87 -3.83 12.21 1.88
N THR A 88 -4.09 12.39 3.17
CA THR A 88 -3.11 12.83 4.15
C THR A 88 -1.98 11.81 4.29
N LEU A 89 -2.31 10.54 4.42
CA LEU A 89 -1.33 9.45 4.53
C LEU A 89 -0.52 9.28 3.24
N LEU A 90 -1.16 9.43 2.08
CA LEU A 90 -0.47 9.42 0.78
C LEU A 90 0.60 10.51 0.69
N ALA A 91 0.31 11.71 1.20
CA ALA A 91 1.23 12.84 1.19
C ALA A 91 2.40 12.66 2.19
N GLN A 92 2.15 11.98 3.32
CA GLN A 92 3.12 11.83 4.41
C GLN A 92 4.07 10.64 4.22
N THR A 93 3.64 9.58 3.51
CA THR A 93 4.48 8.39 3.38
C THR A 93 5.62 8.60 2.38
N ASN A 94 6.80 8.05 2.71
CA ASN A 94 7.97 8.02 1.83
C ASN A 94 8.12 6.68 1.08
N SER A 95 7.39 5.66 1.51
CA SER A 95 7.42 4.34 0.88
C SER A 95 6.66 4.35 -0.44
N SER A 96 7.35 3.99 -1.52
CA SER A 96 6.70 3.89 -2.83
C SER A 96 5.65 2.79 -2.89
N ALA A 97 5.86 1.66 -2.18
CA ALA A 97 4.89 0.57 -2.13
C ALA A 97 3.61 1.01 -1.40
N LEU A 98 3.77 1.72 -0.28
CA LEU A 98 2.64 2.23 0.49
C LEU A 98 1.90 3.34 -0.28
N LYS A 99 2.63 4.21 -1.01
CA LYS A 99 2.02 5.19 -1.90
C LYS A 99 1.14 4.56 -2.97
N ASP A 100 1.69 3.54 -3.65
CA ASP A 100 0.96 2.83 -4.71
C ASP A 100 -0.32 2.19 -4.13
N MET A 101 -0.23 1.53 -2.98
CA MET A 101 -1.38 0.94 -2.29
C MET A 101 -2.43 2.00 -1.90
N ILE A 102 -2.03 3.08 -1.23
CA ILE A 102 -2.98 4.13 -0.81
C ILE A 102 -3.62 4.79 -2.04
N PHE A 103 -2.85 5.04 -3.09
CA PHE A 103 -3.37 5.60 -4.34
C PHE A 103 -4.43 4.69 -4.97
N ASN A 104 -4.19 3.37 -4.98
CA ASN A 104 -5.15 2.39 -5.49
C ASN A 104 -6.44 2.36 -4.66
N LEU A 105 -6.33 2.47 -3.32
CA LEU A 105 -7.51 2.58 -2.44
C LEU A 105 -8.32 3.85 -2.78
N ILE A 106 -7.67 5.01 -2.87
CA ILE A 106 -8.32 6.28 -3.24
C ILE A 106 -9.01 6.14 -4.59
N SER A 107 -8.30 5.66 -5.61
CA SER A 107 -8.84 5.51 -6.97
C SER A 107 -10.03 4.55 -7.01
N GLY A 108 -9.99 3.47 -6.23
CA GLY A 108 -11.10 2.53 -6.12
C GLY A 108 -12.34 3.17 -5.50
N ILE A 109 -12.17 3.94 -4.44
CA ILE A 109 -13.26 4.61 -3.72
C ILE A 109 -13.84 5.75 -4.60
N ASP A 110 -13.00 6.52 -5.28
CA ASP A 110 -13.45 7.56 -6.22
C ASP A 110 -14.23 6.94 -7.41
N ALA A 111 -13.92 5.70 -7.78
CA ALA A 111 -14.68 4.93 -8.78
C ALA A 111 -15.99 4.31 -8.22
N GLY A 112 -16.35 4.60 -6.97
CA GLY A 112 -17.60 4.16 -6.34
C GLY A 112 -17.51 2.81 -5.63
N LEU A 113 -16.32 2.24 -5.42
CA LEU A 113 -16.15 1.04 -4.60
C LEU A 113 -16.24 1.40 -3.11
N SER A 114 -16.70 0.45 -2.30
CA SER A 114 -16.51 0.54 -0.86
C SER A 114 -15.03 0.35 -0.49
N LEU A 115 -14.61 0.78 0.69
CA LEU A 115 -13.23 0.61 1.16
C LEU A 115 -12.83 -0.87 1.20
N SER A 116 -13.71 -1.75 1.69
CA SER A 116 -13.46 -3.20 1.72
C SER A 116 -13.30 -3.79 0.30
N GLN A 117 -14.07 -3.29 -0.68
CA GLN A 117 -13.91 -3.68 -2.08
C GLN A 117 -12.60 -3.16 -2.68
N ALA A 118 -12.20 -1.93 -2.37
CA ALA A 118 -10.91 -1.39 -2.78
C ALA A 118 -9.75 -2.18 -2.16
N MET A 119 -9.83 -2.51 -0.86
CA MET A 119 -8.84 -3.35 -0.17
C MET A 119 -8.76 -4.77 -0.76
N SER A 120 -9.86 -5.35 -1.23
CA SER A 120 -9.86 -6.68 -1.83
C SER A 120 -9.06 -6.76 -3.14
N ARG A 121 -8.86 -5.64 -3.84
CA ARG A 121 -7.99 -5.56 -5.01
C ARG A 121 -6.50 -5.61 -4.65
N GLU A 122 -6.17 -5.28 -3.41
CA GLU A 122 -4.83 -5.36 -2.83
C GLU A 122 -4.65 -6.60 -1.93
N SER A 123 -5.17 -7.75 -2.38
CA SER A 123 -5.19 -9.02 -1.63
C SER A 123 -3.80 -9.60 -1.32
N ASN A 124 -2.75 -9.11 -1.98
CA ASN A 124 -1.36 -9.39 -1.65
C ASN A 124 -0.85 -8.63 -0.42
N ILE A 125 -1.57 -7.58 0.01
CA ILE A 125 -1.25 -6.75 1.18
C ILE A 125 -2.24 -7.04 2.31
N PHE A 126 -3.54 -7.03 1.99
CA PHE A 126 -4.60 -7.26 2.97
C PHE A 126 -5.11 -8.69 2.88
N SER A 127 -4.95 -9.47 3.95
CA SER A 127 -5.57 -10.79 4.03
C SER A 127 -7.10 -10.68 4.12
N SER A 128 -7.79 -11.80 3.87
CA SER A 128 -9.25 -11.87 3.97
C SER A 128 -9.77 -11.38 5.33
N PHE A 129 -9.01 -11.59 6.41
CA PHE A 129 -9.35 -11.11 7.74
C PHE A 129 -9.52 -9.57 7.78
N TYR A 130 -8.55 -8.80 7.25
CA TYR A 130 -8.64 -7.33 7.18
C TYR A 130 -9.85 -6.89 6.36
N ILE A 131 -10.07 -7.51 5.21
CA ILE A 131 -11.13 -7.16 4.28
C ILE A 131 -12.51 -7.38 4.92
N GLU A 132 -12.74 -8.53 5.55
CA GLU A 132 -14.03 -8.85 6.19
C GLU A 132 -14.29 -7.98 7.43
N MET A 133 -13.27 -7.68 8.21
CA MET A 133 -13.40 -6.76 9.34
C MET A 133 -13.83 -5.36 8.88
N VAL A 134 -13.17 -4.82 7.83
CA VAL A 134 -13.52 -3.52 7.28
C VAL A 134 -14.92 -3.53 6.68
N ARG A 135 -15.31 -4.61 5.98
CA ARG A 135 -16.67 -4.78 5.45
C ARG A 135 -17.73 -4.72 6.56
N SER A 136 -17.48 -5.41 7.66
CA SER A 136 -18.37 -5.35 8.83
C SER A 136 -18.45 -3.94 9.41
N GLY A 137 -17.33 -3.23 9.47
CA GLY A 137 -17.27 -1.83 9.92
C GLY A 137 -18.00 -0.86 9.00
N GLU A 138 -17.93 -1.06 7.68
CA GLU A 138 -18.69 -0.27 6.70
C GLU A 138 -20.20 -0.44 6.88
N ILE A 139 -20.66 -1.70 7.01
CA ILE A 139 -22.08 -2.02 7.16
C ILE A 139 -22.63 -1.46 8.48
N SER A 140 -21.85 -1.57 9.56
CA SER A 140 -22.28 -1.10 10.90
C SER A 140 -22.03 0.39 11.16
N GLY A 141 -21.31 1.10 10.26
CA GLY A 141 -20.89 2.48 10.48
C GLY A 141 -19.80 2.65 11.54
N ARG A 142 -19.08 1.57 11.91
CA ARG A 142 -18.08 1.52 12.99
C ARG A 142 -16.65 1.36 12.46
N LEU A 143 -16.33 2.02 11.37
CA LEU A 143 -14.97 1.93 10.79
C LEU A 143 -13.88 2.35 11.77
N GLU A 144 -14.14 3.37 12.61
CA GLU A 144 -13.20 3.81 13.63
C GLU A 144 -12.81 2.67 14.59
N GLU A 145 -13.80 1.97 15.15
CA GLU A 145 -13.54 0.86 16.08
C GLU A 145 -12.79 -0.29 15.39
N VAL A 146 -13.18 -0.61 14.15
CA VAL A 146 -12.54 -1.66 13.35
C VAL A 146 -11.08 -1.31 13.06
N PHE A 147 -10.78 -0.08 12.63
CA PHE A 147 -9.40 0.30 12.36
C PHE A 147 -8.54 0.40 13.61
N ASN A 148 -9.09 0.78 14.77
CA ASN A 148 -8.40 0.68 16.05
C ASN A 148 -8.01 -0.77 16.35
N TYR A 149 -8.95 -1.72 16.22
CA TYR A 149 -8.67 -3.13 16.42
C TYR A 149 -7.65 -3.68 15.44
N LEU A 150 -7.75 -3.34 14.15
CA LEU A 150 -6.82 -3.80 13.12
C LEU A 150 -5.41 -3.21 13.32
N ALA A 151 -5.30 -1.99 13.82
CA ALA A 151 -4.02 -1.39 14.17
C ALA A 151 -3.34 -2.14 15.33
N ASP A 152 -4.09 -2.44 16.40
CA ASP A 152 -3.59 -3.22 17.54
C ASP A 152 -3.17 -4.64 17.10
N TYR A 153 -3.96 -5.28 16.26
CA TYR A 153 -3.65 -6.60 15.70
C TYR A 153 -2.35 -6.58 14.90
N ALA A 154 -2.22 -5.63 13.98
CA ALA A 154 -1.04 -5.51 13.12
C ALA A 154 0.24 -5.15 13.92
N GLU A 155 0.12 -4.33 14.95
CA GLU A 155 1.25 -4.01 15.85
C GLU A 155 1.71 -5.24 16.63
N ASN A 156 0.77 -6.03 17.15
CA ASN A 156 1.09 -7.28 17.82
C ASN A 156 1.79 -8.27 16.88
N GLU A 157 1.29 -8.41 15.65
CA GLU A 157 1.92 -9.24 14.61
C GLU A 157 3.34 -8.76 14.28
N ALA A 158 3.54 -7.45 14.11
CA ALA A 158 4.86 -6.86 13.85
C ALA A 158 5.84 -7.10 15.02
N ASN A 159 5.36 -6.97 16.25
CA ASN A 159 6.15 -7.23 17.46
C ASN A 159 6.56 -8.69 17.60
N LEU A 160 5.65 -9.63 17.31
CA LEU A 160 5.94 -11.07 17.31
C LEU A 160 6.98 -11.42 16.25
N ASN A 161 6.84 -10.90 15.05
CA ASN A 161 7.81 -11.09 13.96
C ASN A 161 9.20 -10.55 14.33
N THR A 162 9.26 -9.40 15.00
CA THR A 162 10.54 -8.82 15.46
C THR A 162 11.18 -9.67 16.53
N LYS A 163 10.41 -10.14 17.53
CA LYS A 163 10.90 -11.02 18.59
C LYS A 163 11.39 -12.37 18.05
N ALA A 164 10.64 -12.96 17.11
CA ALA A 164 11.03 -14.22 16.47
C ALA A 164 12.36 -14.08 15.70
N LYS A 165 12.51 -12.99 14.91
CA LYS A 165 13.77 -12.70 14.20
C LYS A 165 14.95 -12.51 15.16
N SER A 166 14.75 -11.78 16.25
CA SER A 166 15.78 -11.56 17.26
C SER A 166 16.19 -12.85 17.97
N ALA A 167 15.24 -13.74 18.27
CA ALA A 167 15.52 -15.04 18.89
C ALA A 167 16.31 -15.98 17.97
N MET A 168 16.21 -15.84 16.65
CA MET A 168 16.95 -16.66 15.69
C MET A 168 18.42 -16.26 15.53
N ILE A 169 18.84 -15.09 16.01
CA ILE A 169 20.23 -14.62 15.89
C ILE A 169 21.18 -15.55 16.65
N TYR A 170 20.81 -15.97 17.86
CA TYR A 170 21.64 -16.82 18.68
C TYR A 170 21.89 -18.25 18.10
N PRO A 171 20.87 -18.99 17.64
CA PRO A 171 21.07 -20.26 16.94
C PRO A 171 21.92 -20.13 15.67
N ILE A 172 21.72 -19.08 14.87
CA ILE A 172 22.50 -18.86 13.65
C ILE A 172 23.98 -18.62 14.00
N PHE A 173 24.25 -17.83 15.03
CA PHE A 173 25.61 -17.54 15.49
C PHE A 173 26.35 -18.82 15.93
N ILE A 174 25.69 -19.70 16.68
CA ILE A 174 26.26 -21.00 17.11
C ILE A 174 26.56 -21.88 15.91
N ILE A 175 25.63 -21.99 14.95
CA ILE A 175 25.85 -22.81 13.74
C ILE A 175 27.03 -22.28 12.93
N VAL A 176 27.17 -20.98 12.78
CA VAL A 176 28.32 -20.38 12.08
C VAL A 176 29.65 -20.70 12.76
N ILE A 177 29.71 -20.55 14.08
CA ILE A 177 30.91 -20.91 14.84
C ILE A 177 31.24 -22.40 14.69
N PHE A 178 30.25 -23.29 14.82
CA PHE A 178 30.44 -24.73 14.69
C PHE A 178 30.97 -25.10 13.30
N LEU A 179 30.46 -24.48 12.24
CA LEU A 179 30.98 -24.70 10.88
C LEU A 179 32.41 -24.18 10.71
N LEU A 180 32.76 -23.03 11.29
CA LEU A 180 34.11 -22.48 11.22
C LEU A 180 35.15 -23.37 11.95
N VAL A 181 34.80 -23.88 13.13
CA VAL A 181 35.71 -24.75 13.90
C VAL A 181 35.81 -26.14 13.26
N GLY A 182 34.75 -26.66 12.66
CA GLY A 182 34.73 -27.97 12.01
C GLY A 182 35.45 -28.03 10.65
N THR A 183 35.84 -26.87 10.08
CA THR A 183 36.59 -26.78 8.82
C THR A 183 38.11 -26.56 9.02
N ILE A 184 38.58 -26.43 10.27
CA ILE A 184 39.98 -26.39 10.68
C ILE A 184 40.42 -27.76 11.20
#